data_0accaed9c9c1daefaf2921d99bae868d
#
_entry.id   0accaed9c9c1daefaf2921d99bae868d
#
_cell.length_a   1.000
_cell.length_b   1.000
_cell.length_c   1.000
_cell.angle_alpha   90.00
_cell.angle_beta   90.00
_cell.angle_gamma   90.00
#
_symmetry.space_group_name_H-M   'P 1'
#
loop_
_entity.id
_entity.type
_entity.pdbx_description
1 polymer ?
#
loop_
_entity_poly.entity_id
_entity_poly.type
_entity_poly.pdbx_seq_one_letter_code
_entity_poly.pdbx_strand_id
1 'polypeptide(L)'
;MRIVAALLVAIALVILPAVLPANSEATDPSATTFTTLGDSHTTGDFIEFDEGLADGASWTMTARAADRVYVGGWARGGATTSDMLAHAEERDADWLVLMVGTNDPGHGVSWDESRRNILAMVEIVGADHVLLAAIPPRDKVSQRQKTFNGRLHALALDQGFRWLNPWKRFADASGGWTPGFTVDGTHATRPVYRSVGRMIGAALG
;
A
#
# COMPACT_ATOMS: atom_id res chain seq x y z
N MET A 1 -3.77 -73.90 36.26
CA MET A 1 -2.94 -72.69 36.39
C MET A 1 -3.12 -71.81 35.09
N ARG A 2 -3.90 -70.72 35.15
CA ARG A 2 -4.08 -69.78 34.08
C ARG A 2 -3.29 -68.53 34.40
N ILE A 3 -2.27 -68.26 33.60
CA ILE A 3 -1.44 -67.03 33.70
C ILE A 3 -2.17 -65.92 32.96
N VAL A 4 -2.63 -64.89 33.67
CA VAL A 4 -3.17 -63.66 33.12
C VAL A 4 -2.02 -62.70 32.87
N ALA A 5 -1.72 -62.42 31.62
CA ALA A 5 -0.75 -61.41 31.25
C ALA A 5 -1.42 -60.03 31.30
N ALA A 6 -0.98 -59.15 32.15
CA ALA A 6 -1.40 -57.76 32.22
C ALA A 6 -0.67 -56.96 31.16
N LEU A 7 -1.40 -56.37 30.22
CA LEU A 7 -0.89 -55.47 29.19
C LEU A 7 -0.84 -54.04 29.78
N LEU A 8 0.36 -53.54 30.04
CA LEU A 8 0.58 -52.15 30.42
C LEU A 8 0.59 -51.28 29.14
N VAL A 9 -0.45 -50.48 28.94
CA VAL A 9 -0.50 -49.46 27.91
C VAL A 9 0.13 -48.20 28.47
N ALA A 10 1.34 -47.87 27.97
CA ALA A 10 1.99 -46.58 28.26
C ALA A 10 1.39 -45.50 27.39
N ILE A 11 0.61 -44.59 27.95
CA ILE A 11 0.14 -43.39 27.27
C ILE A 11 1.27 -42.38 27.23
N ALA A 12 1.90 -42.21 26.07
CA ALA A 12 2.86 -41.11 25.84
C ALA A 12 2.09 -39.81 25.74
N LEU A 13 2.22 -38.94 26.73
CA LEU A 13 1.70 -37.57 26.70
C LEU A 13 2.57 -36.75 25.74
N VAL A 14 2.12 -36.52 24.52
CA VAL A 14 2.77 -35.61 23.60
C VAL A 14 2.45 -34.18 24.04
N ILE A 15 3.39 -33.54 24.71
CA ILE A 15 3.33 -32.11 25.02
C ILE A 15 3.68 -31.38 23.72
N LEU A 16 2.68 -30.91 22.99
CA LEU A 16 2.90 -29.94 21.91
C LEU A 16 3.42 -28.64 22.58
N PRO A 17 4.52 -28.04 22.08
CA PRO A 17 4.90 -26.72 22.51
C PRO A 17 3.77 -25.76 22.12
N ALA A 18 3.23 -25.05 23.13
CA ALA A 18 2.32 -23.95 22.86
C ALA A 18 3.10 -22.91 22.04
N VAL A 19 2.75 -22.76 20.76
CA VAL A 19 3.18 -21.63 19.95
C VAL A 19 2.49 -20.42 20.57
N LEU A 20 3.23 -19.70 21.42
CA LEU A 20 2.80 -18.40 21.88
C LEU A 20 2.63 -17.52 20.63
N PRO A 21 1.50 -16.82 20.48
CA PRO A 21 1.37 -15.84 19.41
C PRO A 21 2.54 -14.85 19.54
N ALA A 22 3.23 -14.58 18.43
CA ALA A 22 4.23 -13.54 18.38
C ALA A 22 3.64 -12.30 19.02
N ASN A 23 4.35 -11.71 19.99
CA ASN A 23 3.95 -10.50 20.68
C ASN A 23 3.43 -9.49 19.67
N SER A 24 2.14 -9.28 19.61
CA SER A 24 1.59 -8.02 19.14
C SER A 24 2.09 -7.01 20.18
N GLU A 25 3.15 -6.24 19.84
CA GLU A 25 3.45 -5.04 20.60
C GLU A 25 2.13 -4.28 20.65
N ALA A 26 1.64 -4.04 21.88
CA ALA A 26 0.42 -3.29 22.08
C ALA A 26 0.64 -1.94 21.39
N THR A 27 0.01 -1.73 20.23
CA THR A 27 0.07 -0.45 19.54
C THR A 27 -0.52 0.58 20.46
N ASP A 28 0.16 1.72 20.61
CA ASP A 28 -0.37 2.85 21.35
C ASP A 28 -1.78 3.14 20.78
N PRO A 29 -2.83 3.13 21.60
CA PRO A 29 -4.20 3.36 21.14
C PRO A 29 -4.40 4.79 20.55
N SER A 30 -3.42 5.67 20.74
CA SER A 30 -3.39 7.01 20.12
C SER A 30 -2.60 7.04 18.80
N ALA A 31 -2.02 5.92 18.37
CA ALA A 31 -1.27 5.89 17.13
C ALA A 31 -2.20 6.00 15.92
N THR A 32 -1.88 6.88 14.98
CA THR A 32 -2.58 7.01 13.70
C THR A 32 -2.43 5.74 12.87
N THR A 33 -3.54 5.16 12.47
CA THR A 33 -3.57 3.96 11.63
C THR A 33 -3.73 4.30 10.15
N PHE A 34 -3.12 3.52 9.26
CA PHE A 34 -3.32 3.70 7.83
C PHE A 34 -3.33 2.39 7.05
N THR A 35 -4.13 2.40 5.99
CA THR A 35 -4.23 1.33 4.99
C THR A 35 -3.92 1.87 3.60
N THR A 36 -3.72 1.00 2.60
CA THR A 36 -3.47 1.40 1.22
C THR A 36 -3.99 0.40 0.21
N LEU A 37 -4.35 0.89 -0.97
CA LEU A 37 -4.49 0.12 -2.19
C LEU A 37 -3.49 0.68 -3.21
N GLY A 38 -2.82 -0.19 -3.98
CA GLY A 38 -1.76 0.29 -4.86
C GLY A 38 -1.26 -0.70 -5.91
N ASP A 39 -0.28 -0.22 -6.67
CA ASP A 39 0.41 -0.96 -7.72
C ASP A 39 1.89 -1.25 -7.35
N SER A 40 2.74 -1.49 -8.35
CA SER A 40 4.18 -1.71 -8.16
C SER A 40 4.90 -0.57 -7.44
N HIS A 41 4.39 0.65 -7.48
CA HIS A 41 4.96 1.77 -6.74
C HIS A 41 4.64 1.71 -5.26
N THR A 42 3.61 0.98 -4.88
CA THR A 42 3.29 0.69 -3.48
C THR A 42 4.06 -0.52 -2.99
N THR A 43 4.18 -1.59 -3.78
CA THR A 43 5.00 -2.76 -3.40
C THR A 43 6.50 -2.45 -3.34
N GLY A 44 7.01 -1.62 -4.23
CA GLY A 44 8.40 -1.12 -4.26
C GLY A 44 9.43 -2.09 -4.83
N ASP A 45 9.36 -3.40 -4.57
CA ASP A 45 10.29 -4.43 -5.05
C ASP A 45 9.60 -5.50 -5.91
N PHE A 46 8.46 -5.17 -6.50
CA PHE A 46 7.63 -6.12 -7.27
C PHE A 46 7.10 -7.33 -6.47
N ILE A 47 7.27 -7.33 -5.16
CA ILE A 47 6.67 -8.32 -4.27
C ILE A 47 5.24 -7.89 -4.04
N GLU A 48 4.33 -8.76 -4.43
CA GLU A 48 2.91 -8.58 -4.16
C GLU A 48 2.69 -8.74 -2.67
N PHE A 49 1.83 -7.91 -2.10
CA PHE A 49 1.34 -8.14 -0.77
C PHE A 49 -0.18 -8.17 -0.77
N ASP A 50 -0.68 -9.35 -0.51
CA ASP A 50 -2.02 -9.59 -0.04
C ASP A 50 -1.99 -9.61 1.49
N GLU A 51 -3.10 -9.36 2.15
CA GLU A 51 -3.25 -9.49 3.60
C GLU A 51 -2.31 -8.61 4.45
N GLY A 52 -1.76 -7.54 3.88
CA GLY A 52 -1.06 -6.53 4.66
C GLY A 52 0.41 -6.74 4.92
N LEU A 53 1.05 -7.72 4.29
CA LEU A 53 2.49 -7.92 4.42
C LEU A 53 3.24 -7.04 3.42
N ALA A 54 3.62 -5.82 3.84
CA ALA A 54 4.50 -4.96 3.08
C ALA A 54 5.96 -5.34 3.32
N ASP A 55 6.77 -5.47 2.27
CA ASP A 55 8.20 -5.77 2.37
C ASP A 55 9.08 -4.51 2.26
N GLY A 56 10.35 -4.67 2.56
CA GLY A 56 11.39 -3.68 2.83
C GLY A 56 11.62 -2.57 1.81
N ALA A 57 11.13 -2.68 0.56
CA ALA A 57 11.19 -1.60 -0.43
C ALA A 57 9.89 -0.81 -0.56
N SER A 58 8.77 -1.31 -0.04
CA SER A 58 7.52 -0.55 -0.01
C SER A 58 7.68 0.76 0.76
N TRP A 59 7.10 1.84 0.26
CA TRP A 59 7.04 3.12 0.96
C TRP A 59 6.30 2.99 2.30
N THR A 60 5.37 2.04 2.45
CA THR A 60 4.63 1.79 3.68
C THR A 60 5.56 1.51 4.87
N MET A 61 6.70 0.83 4.61
CA MET A 61 7.69 0.51 5.65
C MET A 61 8.35 1.75 6.28
N THR A 62 8.42 2.85 5.54
CA THR A 62 9.02 4.10 6.03
C THR A 62 8.00 5.21 6.30
N ALA A 63 6.72 4.98 5.97
CA ALA A 63 5.61 5.77 6.46
C ALA A 63 5.27 5.43 7.92
N ARG A 64 5.57 4.21 8.36
CA ARG A 64 5.41 3.74 9.75
C ARG A 64 6.32 4.48 10.70
N ALA A 65 5.86 4.68 11.92
CA ALA A 65 6.61 5.24 13.05
C ALA A 65 5.97 4.73 14.35
N ALA A 66 6.51 5.13 15.51
CA ALA A 66 5.93 4.76 16.79
C ALA A 66 4.47 5.26 16.95
N ASP A 67 4.18 6.40 16.34
CA ASP A 67 2.87 7.05 16.32
C ASP A 67 2.04 6.78 15.05
N ARG A 68 2.51 5.91 14.15
CA ARG A 68 1.84 5.56 12.89
C ARG A 68 1.95 4.09 12.56
N VAL A 69 0.81 3.43 12.44
CA VAL A 69 0.69 1.99 12.24
C VAL A 69 0.06 1.66 10.89
N TYR A 70 0.74 0.86 10.10
CA TYR A 70 0.16 0.26 8.90
C TYR A 70 -0.67 -0.96 9.29
N VAL A 71 -1.97 -0.92 9.00
CA VAL A 71 -2.93 -1.98 9.40
C VAL A 71 -3.27 -2.95 8.27
N GLY A 72 -2.46 -2.96 7.22
CA GLY A 72 -2.67 -3.83 6.08
C GLY A 72 -3.22 -3.08 4.86
N GLY A 73 -3.44 -3.81 3.78
CA GLY A 73 -3.93 -3.29 2.51
C GLY A 73 -3.63 -4.26 1.38
N TRP A 74 -3.81 -3.81 0.15
CA TRP A 74 -3.52 -4.62 -1.02
C TRP A 74 -2.70 -3.84 -2.06
N ALA A 75 -1.71 -4.50 -2.65
CA ALA A 75 -0.98 -3.95 -3.80
C ALA A 75 -0.36 -5.05 -4.66
N ARG A 76 -0.40 -4.85 -5.98
CA ARG A 76 0.18 -5.78 -6.95
C ARG A 76 0.83 -5.05 -8.12
N GLY A 77 1.96 -5.57 -8.58
CA GLY A 77 2.65 -5.06 -9.76
C GLY A 77 1.73 -5.03 -10.98
N GLY A 78 1.69 -3.88 -11.69
CA GLY A 78 0.86 -3.70 -12.87
C GLY A 78 -0.63 -3.46 -12.62
N ALA A 79 -1.11 -3.47 -11.37
CA ALA A 79 -2.52 -3.29 -11.04
C ALA A 79 -3.08 -1.96 -11.56
N THR A 80 -4.28 -2.04 -12.11
CA THR A 80 -5.13 -0.91 -12.48
C THR A 80 -6.05 -0.52 -11.31
N THR A 81 -6.74 0.62 -11.41
CA THR A 81 -7.78 0.97 -10.43
C THR A 81 -8.92 -0.05 -10.39
N SER A 82 -9.20 -0.76 -11.50
CA SER A 82 -10.20 -1.83 -11.55
C SER A 82 -9.76 -3.07 -10.76
N ASP A 83 -8.47 -3.44 -10.86
CA ASP A 83 -7.91 -4.53 -10.06
C ASP A 83 -7.92 -4.19 -8.57
N MET A 84 -7.54 -2.95 -8.21
CA MET A 84 -7.55 -2.47 -6.83
C MET A 84 -8.95 -2.46 -6.23
N LEU A 85 -9.95 -2.02 -7.01
CA LEU A 85 -11.36 -2.03 -6.59
C LEU A 85 -11.86 -3.45 -6.31
N ALA A 86 -11.46 -4.43 -7.12
CA ALA A 86 -11.84 -5.82 -6.93
C ALA A 86 -11.28 -6.44 -5.63
N HIS A 87 -10.26 -5.80 -5.02
CA HIS A 87 -9.62 -6.22 -3.76
C HIS A 87 -9.81 -5.19 -2.63
N ALA A 88 -10.66 -4.20 -2.85
CA ALA A 88 -11.02 -3.25 -1.80
C ALA A 88 -11.92 -3.95 -0.77
N GLU A 89 -11.61 -3.78 0.49
CA GLU A 89 -12.38 -4.31 1.61
C GLU A 89 -12.38 -3.29 2.76
N GLU A 90 -13.39 -3.37 3.62
CA GLU A 90 -13.50 -2.53 4.81
C GLU A 90 -12.25 -2.69 5.71
N ARG A 91 -11.73 -1.55 6.20
CA ARG A 91 -10.56 -1.52 7.09
C ARG A 91 -10.78 -0.51 8.21
N ASP A 92 -10.57 -0.95 9.43
CA ASP A 92 -10.51 -0.08 10.59
C ASP A 92 -9.19 0.70 10.57
N ALA A 93 -9.21 1.87 9.95
CA ALA A 93 -8.06 2.73 9.74
C ALA A 93 -8.46 4.21 9.72
N ASP A 94 -7.63 5.07 10.34
CA ASP A 94 -7.84 6.52 10.28
C ASP A 94 -7.61 7.06 8.86
N TRP A 95 -6.69 6.48 8.12
CA TRP A 95 -6.31 6.94 6.79
C TRP A 95 -6.32 5.84 5.73
N LEU A 96 -6.96 6.13 4.60
CA LEU A 96 -6.73 5.42 3.33
C LEU A 96 -5.72 6.23 2.49
N VAL A 97 -4.59 5.63 2.16
CA VAL A 97 -3.60 6.22 1.24
C VAL A 97 -3.74 5.57 -0.12
N LEU A 98 -4.05 6.38 -1.14
CA LEU A 98 -4.20 5.94 -2.52
C LEU A 98 -3.10 6.53 -3.40
N MET A 99 -2.24 5.68 -3.96
CA MET A 99 -1.29 5.99 -5.03
C MET A 99 -1.65 5.11 -6.23
N VAL A 100 -2.58 5.57 -7.06
CA VAL A 100 -3.32 4.72 -8.00
C VAL A 100 -3.42 5.34 -9.39
N GLY A 101 -3.54 4.50 -10.42
CA GLY A 101 -3.82 4.92 -11.80
C GLY A 101 -2.59 4.99 -12.71
N THR A 102 -1.39 4.62 -12.26
CA THR A 102 -0.19 4.59 -13.12
C THR A 102 -0.38 3.70 -14.35
N ASN A 103 -1.08 2.59 -14.19
CA ASN A 103 -1.28 1.58 -15.22
C ASN A 103 -2.56 1.78 -16.04
N ASP A 104 -3.53 2.50 -15.52
CA ASP A 104 -4.85 2.69 -16.13
C ASP A 104 -4.79 3.06 -17.61
N PRO A 105 -4.07 4.14 -18.03
CA PRO A 105 -4.05 4.53 -19.43
C PRO A 105 -3.35 3.52 -20.35
N GLY A 106 -2.47 2.69 -19.81
CA GLY A 106 -1.79 1.61 -20.55
C GLY A 106 -2.66 0.39 -20.78
N HIS A 107 -3.69 0.21 -19.95
CA HIS A 107 -4.63 -0.91 -20.00
C HIS A 107 -6.02 -0.50 -20.50
N GLY A 108 -6.16 0.72 -21.04
CA GLY A 108 -7.42 1.18 -21.62
C GLY A 108 -8.47 1.61 -20.59
N VAL A 109 -8.13 1.70 -19.30
CA VAL A 109 -9.01 2.25 -18.28
C VAL A 109 -9.11 3.77 -18.48
N SER A 110 -10.32 4.25 -18.74
CA SER A 110 -10.58 5.68 -18.95
C SER A 110 -10.47 6.46 -17.62
N TRP A 111 -10.25 7.79 -17.73
CA TRP A 111 -10.26 8.62 -16.52
C TRP A 111 -11.58 8.54 -15.73
N ASP A 112 -12.71 8.53 -16.45
CA ASP A 112 -14.02 8.48 -15.80
C ASP A 112 -14.23 7.16 -15.05
N GLU A 113 -13.65 6.09 -15.55
CA GLU A 113 -13.63 4.79 -14.88
C GLU A 113 -12.67 4.81 -13.68
N SER A 114 -11.43 5.30 -13.86
CA SER A 114 -10.48 5.47 -12.75
C SER A 114 -11.09 6.29 -11.61
N ARG A 115 -11.77 7.41 -11.95
CA ARG A 115 -12.46 8.24 -10.97
C ARG A 115 -13.56 7.47 -10.22
N ARG A 116 -14.41 6.73 -10.93
CA ARG A 116 -15.45 5.90 -10.29
C ARG A 116 -14.83 4.83 -9.37
N ASN A 117 -13.78 4.16 -9.85
CA ASN A 117 -13.10 3.13 -9.08
C ASN A 117 -12.48 3.70 -7.79
N ILE A 118 -11.82 4.89 -7.88
CA ILE A 118 -11.25 5.56 -6.71
C ILE A 118 -12.34 5.88 -5.68
N LEU A 119 -13.47 6.44 -6.11
CA LEU A 119 -14.55 6.78 -5.19
C LEU A 119 -15.19 5.54 -4.56
N ALA A 120 -15.36 4.47 -5.33
CA ALA A 120 -15.87 3.19 -4.82
C ALA A 120 -14.90 2.55 -3.81
N MET A 121 -13.59 2.59 -4.07
CA MET A 121 -12.59 2.13 -3.09
C MET A 121 -12.66 2.92 -1.77
N VAL A 122 -12.82 4.24 -1.83
CA VAL A 122 -12.97 5.08 -0.62
C VAL A 122 -14.21 4.67 0.17
N GLU A 123 -15.33 4.46 -0.51
CA GLU A 123 -16.59 4.03 0.12
C GLU A 123 -16.47 2.65 0.77
N ILE A 124 -15.85 1.67 0.07
CA ILE A 124 -15.71 0.29 0.56
C ILE A 124 -14.75 0.24 1.75
N VAL A 125 -13.61 0.92 1.66
CA VAL A 125 -12.60 0.88 2.74
C VAL A 125 -13.09 1.57 4.00
N GLY A 126 -13.82 2.68 3.88
CA GLY A 126 -14.50 3.33 4.98
C GLY A 126 -13.59 4.05 5.98
N ALA A 127 -12.33 4.35 5.63
CA ALA A 127 -11.41 5.10 6.49
C ALA A 127 -11.90 6.55 6.72
N ASP A 128 -11.61 7.11 7.90
CA ASP A 128 -12.06 8.46 8.28
C ASP A 128 -11.50 9.56 7.36
N HIS A 129 -10.28 9.35 6.85
CA HIS A 129 -9.57 10.30 6.02
C HIS A 129 -8.97 9.63 4.79
N VAL A 130 -8.86 10.40 3.70
CA VAL A 130 -8.22 9.94 2.46
C VAL A 130 -7.04 10.84 2.11
N LEU A 131 -5.87 10.23 1.87
CA LEU A 131 -4.73 10.86 1.23
C LEU A 131 -4.61 10.31 -0.19
N LEU A 132 -4.89 11.18 -1.17
CA LEU A 132 -4.69 10.86 -2.58
C LEU A 132 -3.29 11.36 -3.01
N ALA A 133 -2.39 10.43 -3.31
CA ALA A 133 -1.04 10.75 -3.70
C ALA A 133 -0.90 10.82 -5.23
N ALA A 134 -0.05 11.72 -5.71
CA ALA A 134 0.36 11.73 -7.11
C ALA A 134 1.00 10.40 -7.50
N ILE A 135 0.75 9.95 -8.72
CA ILE A 135 1.53 8.87 -9.35
C ILE A 135 2.92 9.37 -9.76
N PRO A 136 3.94 8.49 -9.78
CA PRO A 136 5.33 8.89 -10.01
C PRO A 136 5.58 9.43 -11.41
N PRO A 137 6.73 10.09 -11.63
CA PRO A 137 7.25 10.36 -12.96
C PRO A 137 7.37 9.07 -13.77
N ARG A 138 7.31 9.18 -15.09
CA ARG A 138 7.54 8.06 -15.99
C ARG A 138 8.15 8.57 -17.29
N ASP A 139 9.31 8.04 -17.64
CA ASP A 139 9.97 8.37 -18.88
C ASP A 139 9.12 7.96 -20.10
N LYS A 140 9.32 8.61 -21.23
CA LYS A 140 8.58 8.37 -22.48
C LYS A 140 7.08 8.71 -22.47
N VAL A 141 6.44 8.83 -21.30
CA VAL A 141 5.00 9.16 -21.19
C VAL A 141 4.72 10.26 -20.14
N SER A 142 5.71 11.08 -19.85
CA SER A 142 5.68 12.11 -18.80
C SER A 142 4.49 13.08 -18.93
N GLN A 143 4.12 13.47 -20.13
CA GLN A 143 2.96 14.35 -20.35
C GLN A 143 1.64 13.67 -19.93
N ARG A 144 1.49 12.38 -20.20
CA ARG A 144 0.31 11.62 -19.77
C ARG A 144 0.24 11.54 -18.26
N GLN A 145 1.37 11.28 -17.59
CA GLN A 145 1.45 11.26 -16.13
C GLN A 145 1.11 12.62 -15.50
N LYS A 146 1.62 13.72 -16.08
CA LYS A 146 1.26 15.08 -15.63
C LYS A 146 -0.23 15.34 -15.74
N THR A 147 -0.85 14.96 -16.88
CA THR A 147 -2.29 15.13 -17.08
C THR A 147 -3.10 14.31 -16.09
N PHE A 148 -2.70 13.05 -15.85
CA PHE A 148 -3.38 12.18 -14.89
C PHE A 148 -3.26 12.74 -13.46
N ASN A 149 -2.07 13.17 -13.06
CA ASN A 149 -1.84 13.82 -11.75
C ASN A 149 -2.66 15.11 -11.58
N GLY A 150 -2.82 15.90 -12.64
CA GLY A 150 -3.71 17.08 -12.63
C GLY A 150 -5.16 16.71 -12.34
N ARG A 151 -5.63 15.60 -12.92
CA ARG A 151 -7.00 15.08 -12.68
C ARG A 151 -7.15 14.49 -11.27
N LEU A 152 -6.15 13.75 -10.76
CA LEU A 152 -6.14 13.27 -9.38
C LEU A 152 -6.18 14.44 -8.38
N HIS A 153 -5.39 15.49 -8.62
CA HIS A 153 -5.40 16.68 -7.77
C HIS A 153 -6.77 17.37 -7.77
N ALA A 154 -7.38 17.54 -8.96
CA ALA A 154 -8.73 18.11 -9.05
C ALA A 154 -9.76 17.26 -8.32
N LEU A 155 -9.67 15.93 -8.43
CA LEU A 155 -10.53 15.00 -7.68
C LEU A 155 -10.34 15.15 -6.17
N ALA A 156 -9.09 15.25 -5.71
CA ALA A 156 -8.81 15.44 -4.29
C ALA A 156 -9.45 16.72 -3.74
N LEU A 157 -9.36 17.83 -4.49
CA LEU A 157 -9.98 19.10 -4.12
C LEU A 157 -11.52 19.01 -4.11
N ASP A 158 -12.12 18.37 -5.12
CA ASP A 158 -13.58 18.20 -5.25
C ASP A 158 -14.16 17.37 -4.09
N GLN A 159 -13.43 16.36 -3.65
CA GLN A 159 -13.88 15.43 -2.61
C GLN A 159 -13.40 15.80 -1.19
N GLY A 160 -12.61 16.85 -1.03
CA GLY A 160 -12.02 17.21 0.27
C GLY A 160 -10.93 16.25 0.75
N PHE A 161 -10.35 15.45 -0.14
CA PHE A 161 -9.25 14.56 0.20
C PHE A 161 -7.95 15.36 0.38
N ARG A 162 -7.06 14.87 1.24
CA ARG A 162 -5.71 15.41 1.33
C ARG A 162 -4.94 15.03 0.07
N TRP A 163 -4.33 16.04 -0.58
CA TRP A 163 -3.47 15.83 -1.75
C TRP A 163 -2.00 15.89 -1.36
N LEU A 164 -1.21 14.95 -1.88
CA LEU A 164 0.24 14.95 -1.76
C LEU A 164 0.92 14.60 -3.08
N ASN A 165 1.89 15.40 -3.51
CA ASN A 165 2.83 14.99 -4.56
C ASN A 165 4.22 14.70 -3.96
N PRO A 166 4.49 13.46 -3.55
CA PRO A 166 5.77 13.09 -2.94
C PRO A 166 6.91 12.98 -3.95
N TRP A 167 6.59 13.04 -5.26
CA TRP A 167 7.53 12.84 -6.35
C TRP A 167 8.13 14.13 -6.90
N LYS A 168 7.61 15.30 -6.51
CA LYS A 168 7.94 16.60 -7.13
C LYS A 168 9.43 16.85 -7.25
N ARG A 169 10.24 16.49 -6.27
CA ARG A 169 11.71 16.71 -6.26
C ARG A 169 12.51 15.66 -7.03
N PHE A 170 11.87 14.58 -7.47
CA PHE A 170 12.48 13.49 -8.22
C PHE A 170 12.14 13.55 -9.70
N ALA A 171 11.22 14.45 -10.09
CA ALA A 171 10.85 14.71 -11.46
C ALA A 171 11.75 15.79 -12.07
N ASP A 172 12.09 15.61 -13.34
CA ASP A 172 12.73 16.67 -14.14
C ASP A 172 11.68 17.69 -14.68
N ALA A 173 12.16 18.71 -15.38
CA ALA A 173 11.29 19.74 -15.95
C ALA A 173 10.29 19.19 -16.99
N SER A 174 10.61 18.10 -17.69
CA SER A 174 9.71 17.43 -18.61
C SER A 174 8.62 16.60 -17.92
N GLY A 175 8.83 16.25 -16.64
CA GLY A 175 7.98 15.37 -15.84
C GLY A 175 8.36 13.90 -15.94
N GLY A 176 9.50 13.59 -16.56
CA GLY A 176 10.19 12.32 -16.43
C GLY A 176 10.99 12.24 -15.14
N TRP A 177 11.76 11.17 -14.98
CA TRP A 177 12.65 11.03 -13.85
C TRP A 177 13.92 11.87 -14.00
N THR A 178 14.31 12.54 -12.94
CA THR A 178 15.69 13.06 -12.82
C THR A 178 16.66 11.87 -12.80
N PRO A 179 17.79 11.92 -13.54
CA PRO A 179 18.76 10.83 -13.59
C PRO A 179 19.21 10.36 -12.19
N GLY A 180 19.26 9.03 -11.99
CA GLY A 180 19.66 8.41 -10.74
C GLY A 180 18.51 8.13 -9.74
N PHE A 181 17.30 8.55 -10.01
CA PHE A 181 16.14 8.31 -9.15
C PHE A 181 15.23 7.18 -9.60
N THR A 182 15.48 6.63 -10.78
CA THR A 182 14.75 5.48 -11.32
C THR A 182 15.69 4.32 -11.65
N VAL A 183 15.16 3.09 -11.66
CA VAL A 183 15.90 1.89 -12.06
C VAL A 183 15.67 1.53 -13.54
N ASP A 184 14.53 1.91 -14.12
CA ASP A 184 14.10 1.48 -15.45
C ASP A 184 13.28 2.54 -16.22
N GLY A 185 13.23 3.77 -15.72
CA GLY A 185 12.40 4.85 -16.27
C GLY A 185 10.93 4.80 -15.85
N THR A 186 10.53 3.81 -15.05
CA THR A 186 9.20 3.65 -14.48
C THR A 186 9.26 3.62 -12.97
N HIS A 187 10.05 2.71 -12.40
CA HIS A 187 10.12 2.46 -10.97
C HIS A 187 11.23 3.27 -10.31
N ALA A 188 10.95 3.76 -9.13
CA ALA A 188 11.90 4.52 -8.33
C ALA A 188 13.00 3.60 -7.76
N THR A 189 14.14 4.19 -7.42
CA THR A 189 15.14 3.51 -6.61
C THR A 189 14.64 3.34 -5.16
N ARG A 190 15.15 2.35 -4.43
CA ARG A 190 14.82 2.13 -3.01
C ARG A 190 14.99 3.37 -2.11
N PRO A 191 16.07 4.17 -2.23
CA PRO A 191 16.19 5.41 -1.45
C PRO A 191 15.07 6.42 -1.72
N VAL A 192 14.57 6.48 -2.97
CA VAL A 192 13.43 7.32 -3.35
C VAL A 192 12.15 6.82 -2.70
N TYR A 193 11.84 5.52 -2.77
CA TYR A 193 10.67 4.96 -2.08
C TYR A 193 10.70 5.21 -0.57
N ARG A 194 11.85 5.06 0.08
CA ARG A 194 12.00 5.40 1.50
C ARG A 194 11.71 6.87 1.78
N SER A 195 12.12 7.76 0.87
CA SER A 195 11.85 9.19 1.01
C SER A 195 10.37 9.52 0.83
N VAL A 196 9.72 8.86 -0.14
CA VAL A 196 8.28 8.95 -0.38
C VAL A 196 7.50 8.50 0.85
N GLY A 197 7.88 7.36 1.44
CA GLY A 197 7.24 6.86 2.65
C GLY A 197 7.32 7.85 3.82
N ARG A 198 8.48 8.45 4.06
CA ARG A 198 8.60 9.50 5.08
C ARG A 198 7.71 10.72 4.82
N MET A 199 7.58 11.14 3.54
CA MET A 199 6.70 12.26 3.19
C MET A 199 5.22 11.90 3.36
N ILE A 200 4.82 10.70 2.97
CA ILE A 200 3.47 10.20 3.21
C ILE A 200 3.19 10.12 4.71
N GLY A 201 4.05 9.45 5.48
CA GLY A 201 3.90 9.35 6.93
C GLY A 201 3.77 10.71 7.62
N ALA A 202 4.59 11.70 7.24
CA ALA A 202 4.47 13.07 7.76
C ALA A 202 3.15 13.77 7.36
N ALA A 203 2.47 13.29 6.32
CA ALA A 203 1.20 13.83 5.89
C ALA A 203 -0.01 13.15 6.56
N LEU A 204 0.16 12.10 7.34
CA LEU A 204 -0.91 11.40 8.04
C LEU A 204 -1.18 11.97 9.45
N GLY A 205 -0.26 12.78 9.98
CA GLY A 205 -0.34 13.40 11.32
C GLY A 205 -0.79 14.83 11.33
#